data_e49b9bad0214f2f15ee3cb2b822321cb
#
_entry.id   e49b9bad0214f2f15ee3cb2b822321cb
#
_cell.length_a   1.000
_cell.length_b   1.000
_cell.length_c   1.000
_cell.angle_alpha   90.00
_cell.angle_beta   90.00
_cell.angle_gamma   90.00
#
_symmetry.space_group_name_H-M   'P 1'
#
loop_
_entity.id
_entity.type
_entity.pdbx_description
1 polymer ?
#
loop_
_entity_poly.entity_id
_entity_poly.type
_entity_poly.pdbx_seq_one_letter_code
_entity_poly.pdbx_strand_id
1 'polypeptide(L)'
;MNMHQWKEDPVLGEWYYIFKDEDGKEWTINLIPWYECMPGPFEAYIISDEKEIRLCFPGRYVDDDIDQLKNDALRRTAALFPKVHFPELSLHLYHMTQYIADEAHFKEVIERVAKVKKYLWIGTADIKDLYVEERPFLDVLADLIKKGREVRLIHAKEPGPNFREDFDRYPVLFTGLERVLCPRVHFKIIIFDLKLAYIGSANLTGAGLGMKSSRTRNFEAGILTDDPALVEAAMNQFDAVWAGFKCKTCGRKQFCVDPVIER
;
A
#
# COMPACT_ATOMS: atom_id res chain seq x y z
N MET A 1 -30.84 -3.28 22.77
CA MET A 1 -30.13 -2.70 21.59
C MET A 1 -29.57 -3.86 20.78
N ASN A 2 -29.66 -3.84 19.44
CA ASN A 2 -28.97 -4.86 18.64
C ASN A 2 -27.47 -4.68 18.81
N MET A 3 -26.82 -5.59 19.50
CA MET A 3 -25.36 -5.73 19.56
C MET A 3 -24.87 -6.27 18.22
N HIS A 4 -23.60 -6.10 17.94
CA HIS A 4 -22.95 -6.59 16.73
C HIS A 4 -23.46 -5.99 15.42
N GLN A 5 -23.75 -4.69 15.41
CA GLN A 5 -24.10 -3.93 14.21
C GLN A 5 -23.58 -2.50 14.31
N TRP A 6 -22.96 -2.01 13.23
CA TRP A 6 -22.57 -0.60 13.13
C TRP A 6 -23.79 0.31 13.09
N LYS A 7 -23.70 1.40 13.83
CA LYS A 7 -24.71 2.46 13.86
C LYS A 7 -24.04 3.79 13.64
N GLU A 8 -24.76 4.72 13.02
CA GLU A 8 -24.35 6.09 12.82
C GLU A 8 -25.06 6.99 13.83
N ASP A 9 -24.29 7.90 14.43
CA ASP A 9 -24.87 9.02 15.16
C ASP A 9 -25.20 10.12 14.14
N PRO A 10 -26.49 10.42 13.90
CA PRO A 10 -26.90 11.36 12.87
C PRO A 10 -26.56 12.82 13.21
N VAL A 11 -26.18 13.12 14.45
CA VAL A 11 -25.81 14.47 14.92
C VAL A 11 -24.31 14.70 14.80
N LEU A 12 -23.52 13.69 15.20
CA LEU A 12 -22.05 13.79 15.24
C LEU A 12 -21.40 13.24 13.97
N GLY A 13 -22.13 12.45 13.16
CA GLY A 13 -21.55 11.76 12.00
C GLY A 13 -20.57 10.67 12.40
N GLU A 14 -20.57 10.26 13.66
CA GLU A 14 -19.71 9.22 14.19
C GLU A 14 -20.34 7.84 14.01
N TRP A 15 -19.51 6.82 13.87
CA TRP A 15 -19.98 5.44 13.78
C TRP A 15 -19.59 4.68 15.03
N TYR A 16 -20.51 3.88 15.58
CA TYR A 16 -20.26 3.09 16.77
C TYR A 16 -20.75 1.64 16.62
N TYR A 17 -20.03 0.74 17.31
CA TYR A 17 -20.32 -0.68 17.34
C TYR A 17 -20.21 -1.20 18.75
N ILE A 18 -21.26 -1.86 19.27
CA ILE A 18 -21.31 -2.34 20.64
C ILE A 18 -21.14 -3.87 20.66
N PHE A 19 -20.26 -4.36 21.53
CA PHE A 19 -20.05 -5.78 21.77
C PHE A 19 -19.83 -6.06 23.26
N LYS A 20 -19.89 -7.34 23.65
CA LYS A 20 -19.53 -7.78 25.01
C LYS A 20 -18.33 -8.70 24.94
N ASP A 21 -17.41 -8.56 25.89
CA ASP A 21 -16.29 -9.48 26.06
C ASP A 21 -16.72 -10.80 26.71
N GLU A 22 -15.76 -11.68 26.98
CA GLU A 22 -15.97 -12.99 27.60
C GLU A 22 -16.53 -12.93 29.03
N ASP A 23 -16.31 -11.83 29.73
CA ASP A 23 -16.80 -11.57 31.08
C ASP A 23 -18.16 -10.87 31.07
N GLY A 24 -18.72 -10.62 29.90
CA GLY A 24 -20.01 -9.93 29.71
C GLY A 24 -19.95 -8.42 29.82
N LYS A 25 -18.74 -7.83 29.95
CA LYS A 25 -18.53 -6.40 29.99
C LYS A 25 -18.79 -5.79 28.61
N GLU A 26 -19.53 -4.70 28.59
CA GLU A 26 -19.86 -3.97 27.36
C GLU A 26 -18.73 -3.06 26.92
N TRP A 27 -18.46 -3.08 25.63
CA TRP A 27 -17.47 -2.25 24.96
C TRP A 27 -18.08 -1.61 23.72
N THR A 28 -17.64 -0.39 23.44
CA THR A 28 -18.04 0.35 22.24
C THR A 28 -16.81 0.66 21.41
N ILE A 29 -16.85 0.35 20.12
CA ILE A 29 -15.89 0.86 19.15
C ILE A 29 -16.47 2.15 18.59
N ASN A 30 -15.79 3.27 18.76
CA ASN A 30 -16.15 4.55 18.16
C ASN A 30 -15.21 4.84 17.00
N LEU A 31 -15.78 5.12 15.83
CA LEU A 31 -15.11 5.63 14.64
C LEU A 31 -15.48 7.10 14.51
N ILE A 32 -14.48 7.96 14.64
CA ILE A 32 -14.65 9.41 14.61
C ILE A 32 -14.10 9.92 13.28
N PRO A 33 -14.96 10.43 12.36
CA PRO A 33 -14.49 11.08 11.14
C PRO A 33 -13.82 12.40 11.51
N TRP A 34 -12.69 12.69 10.88
CA TRP A 34 -12.04 13.98 11.03
C TRP A 34 -12.82 15.05 10.26
N TYR A 35 -13.11 16.16 10.93
CA TYR A 35 -13.72 17.33 10.32
C TYR A 35 -12.72 18.06 9.41
N GLU A 36 -13.21 18.73 8.38
CA GLU A 36 -12.49 19.40 7.29
C GLU A 36 -11.36 20.39 7.69
N CYS A 37 -11.27 20.77 8.96
CA CYS A 37 -10.31 21.76 9.43
C CYS A 37 -8.96 21.20 9.89
N MET A 38 -8.78 19.87 9.96
CA MET A 38 -7.49 19.25 10.31
C MET A 38 -7.22 18.01 9.44
N PRO A 39 -6.21 18.03 8.55
CA PRO A 39 -5.82 16.86 7.79
C PRO A 39 -5.15 15.84 8.73
N GLY A 40 -5.87 14.78 9.08
CA GLY A 40 -5.38 13.72 9.93
C GLY A 40 -6.03 12.36 9.61
N PRO A 41 -5.46 11.25 10.08
CA PRO A 41 -6.07 9.93 9.92
C PRO A 41 -7.34 9.83 10.75
N PHE A 42 -8.31 9.02 10.31
CA PHE A 42 -9.45 8.62 11.14
C PHE A 42 -8.97 8.09 12.49
N GLU A 43 -9.67 8.42 13.53
CA GLU A 43 -9.42 7.87 14.86
C GLU A 43 -10.51 6.88 15.22
N ALA A 44 -10.12 5.75 15.81
CA ALA A 44 -11.05 4.84 16.44
C ALA A 44 -10.61 4.51 17.85
N TYR A 45 -11.56 4.37 18.71
CA TYR A 45 -11.38 4.04 20.11
C TYR A 45 -12.26 2.85 20.50
N ILE A 46 -11.73 1.96 21.32
CA ILE A 46 -12.51 0.94 22.01
C ILE A 46 -12.69 1.43 23.44
N ILE A 47 -13.91 1.66 23.85
CA ILE A 47 -14.26 2.29 25.13
C ILE A 47 -15.13 1.37 25.95
N SER A 48 -14.86 1.31 27.25
CA SER A 48 -15.75 0.80 28.29
C SER A 48 -15.83 1.82 29.42
N ASP A 49 -16.68 1.61 30.40
CA ASP A 49 -16.83 2.49 31.57
C ASP A 49 -15.50 2.75 32.32
N GLU A 50 -14.52 1.87 32.20
CA GLU A 50 -13.28 1.92 32.97
C GLU A 50 -12.03 2.06 32.10
N LYS A 51 -12.11 1.86 30.80
CA LYS A 51 -10.94 1.79 29.94
C LYS A 51 -11.22 2.31 28.54
N GLU A 52 -10.25 3.04 28.00
CA GLU A 52 -10.19 3.46 26.62
C GLU A 52 -8.94 2.87 25.95
N ILE A 53 -9.09 2.32 24.76
CA ILE A 53 -8.01 1.82 23.92
C ILE A 53 -8.09 2.51 22.57
N ARG A 54 -7.08 3.29 22.24
CA ARG A 54 -6.96 3.94 20.94
C ARG A 54 -6.50 2.91 19.90
N LEU A 55 -7.25 2.80 18.81
CA LEU A 55 -6.85 2.06 17.62
C LEU A 55 -6.10 3.01 16.71
N CYS A 56 -4.79 2.80 16.56
CA CYS A 56 -4.02 3.57 15.59
C CYS A 56 -4.23 3.00 14.19
N PHE A 57 -4.65 3.83 13.24
CA PHE A 57 -4.65 3.53 11.82
C PHE A 57 -3.47 4.27 11.19
N PRO A 58 -2.31 3.61 11.02
CA PRO A 58 -1.21 4.21 10.30
C PRO A 58 -1.56 4.18 8.80
N GLY A 59 -2.01 5.27 8.29
CA GLY A 59 -2.30 5.35 6.86
C GLY A 59 -3.38 6.34 6.55
N ARG A 60 -3.21 6.96 5.45
CA ARG A 60 -4.14 7.92 4.87
C ARG A 60 -5.31 7.14 4.28
N TYR A 61 -6.33 6.91 5.07
CA TYR A 61 -7.60 6.47 4.51
C TYR A 61 -8.20 7.67 3.77
N VAL A 62 -8.26 7.56 2.46
CA VAL A 62 -8.83 8.60 1.61
C VAL A 62 -10.33 8.38 1.54
N ASP A 63 -11.04 9.38 1.81
CA ASP A 63 -12.44 9.80 1.83
C ASP A 63 -13.60 8.85 1.46
N ASP A 64 -13.42 7.68 0.85
CA ASP A 64 -14.55 7.01 0.20
C ASP A 64 -14.91 5.61 0.69
N ASP A 65 -14.30 5.09 1.78
CA ASP A 65 -14.57 3.71 2.17
C ASP A 65 -14.75 3.53 3.69
N ILE A 66 -15.84 4.10 4.19
CA ILE A 66 -16.24 3.94 5.60
C ILE A 66 -16.43 2.45 5.97
N ASP A 67 -16.84 1.61 5.03
CA ASP A 67 -17.04 0.18 5.28
C ASP A 67 -15.70 -0.53 5.44
N GLN A 68 -14.65 -0.10 4.73
CA GLN A 68 -13.30 -0.60 4.96
C GLN A 68 -12.79 -0.21 6.35
N LEU A 69 -12.99 1.05 6.76
CA LEU A 69 -12.61 1.53 8.10
C LEU A 69 -13.32 0.76 9.22
N LYS A 70 -14.63 0.51 9.06
CA LYS A 70 -15.41 -0.30 9.99
C LYS A 70 -14.84 -1.71 10.12
N ASN A 71 -14.51 -2.35 9.00
CA ASN A 71 -13.93 -3.68 8.98
C ASN A 71 -12.54 -3.71 9.63
N ASP A 72 -11.70 -2.73 9.36
CA ASP A 72 -10.37 -2.63 9.96
C ASP A 72 -10.43 -2.38 11.46
N ALA A 73 -11.38 -1.56 11.93
CA ALA A 73 -11.63 -1.36 13.35
C ALA A 73 -12.06 -2.66 14.03
N LEU A 74 -13.00 -3.40 13.43
CA LEU A 74 -13.44 -4.70 13.94
C LEU A 74 -12.31 -5.73 14.01
N ARG A 75 -11.43 -5.80 13.00
CA ARG A 75 -10.27 -6.72 13.00
C ARG A 75 -9.28 -6.41 14.09
N ARG A 76 -8.94 -5.14 14.27
CA ARG A 76 -8.04 -4.70 15.34
C ARG A 76 -8.63 -5.01 16.71
N THR A 77 -9.95 -4.80 16.84
CA THR A 77 -10.68 -5.18 18.05
C THR A 77 -10.67 -6.69 18.28
N ALA A 78 -10.91 -7.49 17.25
CA ALA A 78 -10.87 -8.96 17.35
C ALA A 78 -9.48 -9.49 17.77
N ALA A 79 -8.41 -8.84 17.34
CA ALA A 79 -7.06 -9.18 17.78
C ALA A 79 -6.84 -8.92 19.28
N LEU A 80 -7.51 -7.92 19.86
CA LEU A 80 -7.45 -7.59 21.28
C LEU A 80 -8.44 -8.44 22.12
N PHE A 81 -9.50 -8.92 21.49
CA PHE A 81 -10.57 -9.74 22.12
C PHE A 81 -10.72 -11.06 21.35
N PRO A 82 -9.76 -11.97 21.39
CA PRO A 82 -9.70 -13.14 20.52
C PRO A 82 -10.79 -14.19 20.78
N LYS A 83 -11.48 -14.11 21.90
CA LYS A 83 -12.60 -15.00 22.23
C LYS A 83 -13.98 -14.40 21.89
N VAL A 84 -14.02 -13.15 21.47
CA VAL A 84 -15.26 -12.49 21.03
C VAL A 84 -15.50 -12.81 19.55
N HIS A 85 -16.71 -13.28 19.25
CA HIS A 85 -17.14 -13.49 17.89
C HIS A 85 -17.74 -12.22 17.30
N PHE A 86 -17.19 -11.74 16.19
CA PHE A 86 -17.69 -10.60 15.42
C PHE A 86 -18.33 -11.12 14.13
N PRO A 87 -19.69 -11.24 14.06
CA PRO A 87 -20.37 -11.84 12.91
C PRO A 87 -20.05 -11.18 11.57
N GLU A 88 -19.85 -9.85 11.56
CA GLU A 88 -19.55 -9.10 10.34
C GLU A 88 -18.17 -9.42 9.78
N LEU A 89 -17.20 -9.77 10.63
CA LEU A 89 -15.89 -10.24 10.14
C LEU A 89 -16.02 -11.56 9.38
N SER A 90 -16.99 -12.41 9.72
CA SER A 90 -17.23 -13.68 9.04
C SER A 90 -17.72 -13.51 7.60
N LEU A 91 -18.35 -12.38 7.28
CA LEU A 91 -18.83 -12.05 5.93
C LEU A 91 -17.75 -11.45 5.03
N HIS A 92 -16.65 -10.93 5.60
CA HIS A 92 -15.59 -10.20 4.88
C HIS A 92 -14.20 -10.87 4.99
N LEU A 93 -14.11 -12.11 5.49
CA LEU A 93 -12.85 -12.80 5.79
C LEU A 93 -12.10 -13.36 4.57
N TYR A 94 -12.51 -13.06 3.36
CA TYR A 94 -11.76 -13.49 2.19
C TYR A 94 -10.89 -12.35 1.65
N HIS A 95 -9.81 -12.02 2.38
CA HIS A 95 -8.71 -11.29 1.75
C HIS A 95 -8.11 -12.19 0.69
N MET A 96 -7.95 -11.61 -0.48
CA MET A 96 -7.22 -12.26 -1.55
C MET A 96 -5.73 -12.27 -1.17
N THR A 97 -5.15 -13.45 -1.05
CA THR A 97 -3.70 -13.62 -1.09
C THR A 97 -3.40 -14.67 -2.14
N GLN A 98 -2.93 -14.20 -3.28
CA GLN A 98 -2.65 -15.04 -4.46
C GLN A 98 -1.13 -15.21 -4.58
N TYR A 99 -0.67 -16.46 -4.70
CA TYR A 99 0.70 -16.75 -5.08
C TYR A 99 0.90 -16.43 -6.57
N ILE A 100 1.93 -15.67 -6.87
CA ILE A 100 2.28 -15.25 -8.22
C ILE A 100 3.62 -15.88 -8.59
N ALA A 101 3.67 -16.55 -9.73
CA ALA A 101 4.89 -17.18 -10.26
C ALA A 101 5.10 -16.81 -11.73
N ASP A 102 6.34 -16.64 -12.10
CA ASP A 102 6.84 -16.51 -13.48
C ASP A 102 6.03 -15.52 -14.35
N GLU A 103 5.40 -16.00 -15.44
CA GLU A 103 4.58 -15.14 -16.34
C GLU A 103 3.36 -14.49 -15.70
N ALA A 104 2.86 -15.05 -14.61
CA ALA A 104 1.73 -14.47 -13.90
C ALA A 104 2.06 -13.06 -13.34
N HIS A 105 3.34 -12.75 -13.09
CA HIS A 105 3.76 -11.40 -12.69
C HIS A 105 3.35 -10.34 -13.70
N PHE A 106 3.46 -10.63 -14.99
CA PHE A 106 3.08 -9.68 -16.02
C PHE A 106 1.57 -9.42 -15.97
N LYS A 107 0.78 -10.47 -16.10
CA LYS A 107 -0.68 -10.39 -16.17
C LYS A 107 -1.32 -9.84 -14.89
N GLU A 108 -0.91 -10.35 -13.74
CA GLU A 108 -1.57 -10.05 -12.47
C GLU A 108 -1.03 -8.77 -11.81
N VAL A 109 0.19 -8.35 -12.14
CA VAL A 109 0.86 -7.21 -11.49
C VAL A 109 1.02 -6.05 -12.47
N ILE A 110 1.67 -6.26 -13.61
CA ILE A 110 2.05 -5.16 -14.51
C ILE A 110 0.87 -4.59 -15.29
N GLU A 111 0.01 -5.43 -15.84
CA GLU A 111 -1.20 -4.95 -16.54
C GLU A 111 -2.17 -4.20 -15.59
N ARG A 112 -2.06 -4.45 -14.29
CA ARG A 112 -2.85 -3.75 -13.28
C ARG A 112 -2.42 -2.30 -13.08
N VAL A 113 -1.17 -1.96 -13.36
CA VAL A 113 -0.64 -0.59 -13.20
C VAL A 113 -1.49 0.41 -13.97
N ALA A 114 -1.92 0.10 -15.19
CA ALA A 114 -2.76 0.99 -16.01
C ALA A 114 -4.15 1.27 -15.41
N LYS A 115 -4.59 0.47 -14.43
CA LYS A 115 -5.93 0.54 -13.80
C LYS A 115 -5.93 1.30 -12.47
N VAL A 116 -4.78 1.83 -12.04
CA VAL A 116 -4.63 2.60 -10.79
C VAL A 116 -5.51 3.85 -10.82
N LYS A 117 -6.20 4.09 -9.71
CA LYS A 117 -7.17 5.20 -9.58
C LYS A 117 -6.57 6.44 -8.93
N LYS A 118 -5.69 6.28 -7.92
CA LYS A 118 -5.12 7.40 -7.15
C LYS A 118 -3.60 7.25 -6.90
N TYR A 119 -3.14 6.10 -6.39
CA TYR A 119 -1.79 5.91 -5.86
C TYR A 119 -1.09 4.70 -6.46
N LEU A 120 0.11 4.88 -6.95
CA LEU A 120 1.00 3.82 -7.38
C LEU A 120 2.37 3.99 -6.74
N TRP A 121 2.75 3.08 -5.85
CA TRP A 121 4.08 3.07 -5.25
C TRP A 121 4.86 1.86 -5.72
N ILE A 122 6.06 2.08 -6.23
CA ILE A 122 6.91 1.03 -6.81
C ILE A 122 8.26 1.05 -6.12
N GLY A 123 8.65 -0.07 -5.52
CA GLY A 123 9.98 -0.31 -4.98
C GLY A 123 10.65 -1.46 -5.69
N THR A 124 11.85 -1.27 -6.22
CA THR A 124 12.61 -2.28 -6.97
C THR A 124 14.11 -2.09 -6.82
N ALA A 125 14.88 -3.17 -6.88
CA ALA A 125 16.34 -3.05 -6.89
C ALA A 125 16.90 -2.71 -8.27
N ASP A 126 16.27 -3.18 -9.33
CA ASP A 126 16.66 -2.96 -10.72
C ASP A 126 15.47 -2.57 -11.56
N ILE A 127 15.69 -1.66 -12.50
CA ILE A 127 14.67 -1.20 -13.44
C ILE A 127 15.29 -1.19 -14.84
N LYS A 128 14.58 -1.77 -15.79
CA LYS A 128 14.99 -1.83 -17.21
C LYS A 128 13.78 -1.66 -18.10
N ASP A 129 14.01 -1.68 -19.40
CA ASP A 129 12.97 -1.61 -20.41
C ASP A 129 11.90 -2.64 -20.15
N LEU A 130 10.69 -2.15 -20.03
CA LEU A 130 9.48 -2.91 -19.78
C LEU A 130 8.38 -2.36 -20.67
N TYR A 131 7.57 -3.22 -21.25
CA TYR A 131 6.46 -2.86 -22.13
C TYR A 131 5.15 -3.42 -21.57
N VAL A 132 4.07 -2.69 -21.75
CA VAL A 132 2.70 -3.09 -21.42
C VAL A 132 1.87 -2.86 -22.65
N GLU A 133 1.25 -3.90 -23.22
CA GLU A 133 0.46 -3.81 -24.46
C GLU A 133 1.21 -3.06 -25.57
N GLU A 134 2.46 -3.46 -25.82
CA GLU A 134 3.36 -2.86 -26.84
C GLU A 134 3.81 -1.41 -26.55
N ARG A 135 3.38 -0.82 -25.45
CA ARG A 135 3.78 0.52 -25.00
C ARG A 135 4.90 0.44 -23.97
N PRO A 136 5.88 1.35 -23.99
CA PRO A 136 6.85 1.49 -22.92
C PRO A 136 6.13 1.66 -21.55
N PHE A 137 6.61 1.01 -20.51
CA PHE A 137 6.05 1.14 -19.16
C PHE A 137 6.03 2.60 -18.68
N LEU A 138 7.04 3.38 -19.05
CA LEU A 138 7.11 4.80 -18.73
C LEU A 138 5.99 5.62 -19.38
N ASP A 139 5.50 5.22 -20.55
CA ASP A 139 4.34 5.84 -21.17
C ASP A 139 3.06 5.62 -20.33
N VAL A 140 2.91 4.42 -19.77
CA VAL A 140 1.80 4.12 -18.85
C VAL A 140 1.89 4.98 -17.59
N LEU A 141 3.09 5.13 -17.00
CA LEU A 141 3.30 6.02 -15.85
C LEU A 141 3.00 7.48 -16.19
N ALA A 142 3.45 7.93 -17.36
CA ALA A 142 3.18 9.29 -17.84
C ALA A 142 1.67 9.56 -17.99
N ASP A 143 0.91 8.59 -18.48
CA ASP A 143 -0.55 8.69 -18.58
C ASP A 143 -1.24 8.74 -17.21
N LEU A 144 -0.77 7.96 -16.24
CA LEU A 144 -1.29 8.03 -14.87
C LEU A 144 -1.06 9.42 -14.27
N ILE A 145 0.14 9.97 -14.41
CA ILE A 145 0.50 11.31 -13.91
C ILE A 145 -0.34 12.40 -14.59
N LYS A 146 -0.53 12.34 -15.91
CA LYS A 146 -1.41 13.27 -16.64
C LYS A 146 -2.85 13.23 -16.14
N LYS A 147 -3.30 12.08 -15.65
CA LYS A 147 -4.62 11.90 -15.02
C LYS A 147 -4.66 12.31 -13.53
N GLY A 148 -3.60 12.93 -13.01
CA GLY A 148 -3.52 13.38 -11.62
C GLY A 148 -3.29 12.26 -10.61
N ARG A 149 -2.72 11.11 -11.01
CA ARG A 149 -2.37 10.02 -10.09
C ARG A 149 -1.01 10.28 -9.47
N GLU A 150 -0.86 9.97 -8.19
CA GLU A 150 0.43 10.02 -7.49
C GLU A 150 1.23 8.75 -7.83
N VAL A 151 2.43 8.94 -8.37
CA VAL A 151 3.32 7.83 -8.72
C VAL A 151 4.65 8.02 -8.00
N ARG A 152 4.99 7.07 -7.12
CA ARG A 152 6.26 7.02 -6.38
C ARG A 152 7.11 5.85 -6.82
N LEU A 153 8.39 6.10 -7.02
CA LEU A 153 9.38 5.10 -7.42
C LEU A 153 10.61 5.13 -6.51
N ILE A 154 10.91 4.00 -5.86
CA ILE A 154 12.19 3.77 -5.19
C ILE A 154 12.97 2.74 -5.98
N HIS A 155 14.22 3.05 -6.33
CA HIS A 155 15.11 2.10 -7.00
C HIS A 155 16.55 2.17 -6.49
N ALA A 156 17.33 1.08 -6.71
CA ALA A 156 18.64 0.96 -6.07
C ALA A 156 19.77 1.59 -6.86
N LYS A 157 19.65 1.68 -8.16
CA LYS A 157 20.71 2.16 -9.06
C LYS A 157 20.12 2.90 -10.26
N GLU A 158 20.93 3.77 -10.86
CA GLU A 158 20.54 4.46 -12.09
C GLU A 158 20.21 3.44 -13.20
N PRO A 159 19.09 3.64 -13.88
CA PRO A 159 18.73 2.82 -15.02
C PRO A 159 19.68 2.97 -16.20
N GLY A 160 19.69 1.96 -17.07
CA GLY A 160 20.50 1.96 -18.29
C GLY A 160 20.07 2.99 -19.35
N PRO A 161 20.86 3.14 -20.43
CA PRO A 161 20.61 4.15 -21.47
C PRO A 161 19.22 4.09 -22.09
N ASN A 162 18.74 2.90 -22.42
CA ASN A 162 17.41 2.73 -23.05
C ASN A 162 16.28 3.27 -22.17
N PHE A 163 16.32 2.96 -20.86
CA PHE A 163 15.35 3.51 -19.93
C PHE A 163 15.43 5.05 -19.87
N ARG A 164 16.65 5.59 -19.89
CA ARG A 164 16.87 7.03 -19.88
C ARG A 164 16.30 7.69 -21.14
N GLU A 165 16.55 7.09 -22.31
CA GLU A 165 16.00 7.55 -23.58
C GLU A 165 14.46 7.53 -23.58
N ASP A 166 13.86 6.47 -23.07
CA ASP A 166 12.41 6.40 -22.93
C ASP A 166 11.87 7.42 -21.91
N PHE A 167 12.58 7.66 -20.80
CA PHE A 167 12.22 8.65 -19.81
C PHE A 167 12.17 10.07 -20.39
N ASP A 168 13.17 10.41 -21.20
CA ASP A 168 13.30 11.73 -21.83
C ASP A 168 12.21 12.01 -22.87
N ARG A 169 11.54 10.97 -23.39
CA ARG A 169 10.38 11.11 -24.30
C ARG A 169 9.13 11.62 -23.61
N TYR A 170 9.05 11.53 -22.27
CA TYR A 170 7.86 11.89 -21.51
C TYR A 170 8.14 13.00 -20.50
N PRO A 171 8.10 14.29 -20.90
CA PRO A 171 8.47 15.42 -20.03
C PRO A 171 7.67 15.48 -18.71
N VAL A 172 6.42 14.97 -18.68
CA VAL A 172 5.60 14.92 -17.48
C VAL A 172 6.23 14.07 -16.35
N LEU A 173 7.12 13.13 -16.68
CA LEU A 173 7.82 12.32 -15.69
C LEU A 173 8.83 13.13 -14.87
N PHE A 174 9.42 14.21 -15.44
CA PHE A 174 10.36 15.06 -14.70
C PHE A 174 9.72 15.79 -13.53
N THR A 175 8.44 16.15 -13.65
CA THR A 175 7.72 16.93 -12.63
C THR A 175 6.74 16.12 -11.83
N GLY A 176 6.24 15.02 -12.39
CA GLY A 176 5.15 14.25 -11.79
C GLY A 176 5.53 12.86 -11.26
N LEU A 177 6.69 12.31 -11.66
CA LEU A 177 7.19 11.08 -11.06
C LEU A 177 8.04 11.40 -9.83
N GLU A 178 7.51 11.15 -8.65
CA GLU A 178 8.27 11.24 -7.41
C GLU A 178 9.27 10.07 -7.33
N ARG A 179 10.56 10.37 -7.14
CA ARG A 179 11.61 9.35 -7.24
C ARG A 179 12.65 9.47 -6.12
N VAL A 180 13.04 8.32 -5.56
CA VAL A 180 14.13 8.18 -4.60
C VAL A 180 15.09 7.09 -5.07
N LEU A 181 16.39 7.40 -5.12
CA LEU A 181 17.43 6.43 -5.41
C LEU A 181 18.11 6.03 -4.10
N CYS A 182 17.97 4.77 -3.70
CA CYS A 182 18.59 4.24 -2.50
C CYS A 182 19.34 2.94 -2.79
N PRO A 183 20.69 2.93 -2.73
CA PRO A 183 21.53 1.77 -3.11
C PRO A 183 21.38 0.56 -2.16
N ARG A 184 20.59 0.69 -1.10
CA ARG A 184 20.27 -0.41 -0.17
C ARG A 184 18.95 -1.11 -0.48
N VAL A 185 18.14 -0.55 -1.38
CA VAL A 185 16.86 -1.17 -1.74
C VAL A 185 17.08 -2.48 -2.46
N HIS A 186 16.48 -3.53 -1.94
CA HIS A 186 16.46 -4.85 -2.58
C HIS A 186 15.09 -5.52 -2.52
N PHE A 187 14.10 -4.90 -1.86
CA PHE A 187 12.72 -5.36 -1.92
C PHE A 187 12.09 -5.08 -3.31
N LYS A 188 11.10 -5.84 -3.66
CA LYS A 188 10.25 -5.64 -4.84
C LYS A 188 8.82 -5.59 -4.33
N ILE A 189 8.33 -4.38 -4.23
CA ILE A 189 7.00 -4.06 -3.71
C ILE A 189 6.30 -3.13 -4.71
N ILE A 190 5.07 -3.45 -5.06
CA ILE A 190 4.20 -2.55 -5.81
C ILE A 190 2.89 -2.41 -5.05
N ILE A 191 2.50 -1.18 -4.73
CA ILE A 191 1.28 -0.88 -3.98
C ILE A 191 0.32 -0.12 -4.89
N PHE A 192 -0.89 -0.64 -5.02
CA PHE A 192 -1.95 -0.10 -5.86
C PHE A 192 -3.03 0.50 -4.97
N ASP A 193 -3.29 1.80 -5.14
CA ASP A 193 -4.35 2.54 -4.45
C ASP A 193 -4.36 2.38 -2.91
N LEU A 194 -3.20 2.05 -2.31
CA LEU A 194 -2.99 1.75 -0.89
C LEU A 194 -3.87 0.59 -0.34
N LYS A 195 -4.41 -0.24 -1.22
CA LYS A 195 -5.36 -1.32 -0.90
C LYS A 195 -4.90 -2.70 -1.35
N LEU A 196 -3.98 -2.78 -2.27
CA LEU A 196 -3.48 -4.02 -2.84
C LEU A 196 -1.95 -3.93 -2.94
N ALA A 197 -1.23 -4.95 -2.52
CA ALA A 197 0.21 -5.00 -2.60
C ALA A 197 0.70 -6.25 -3.33
N TYR A 198 1.66 -6.06 -4.23
CA TYR A 198 2.55 -7.11 -4.68
C TYR A 198 3.83 -7.07 -3.84
N ILE A 199 4.24 -8.22 -3.34
CA ILE A 199 5.48 -8.41 -2.58
C ILE A 199 6.16 -9.65 -3.14
N GLY A 200 7.39 -9.51 -3.67
CA GLY A 200 8.04 -10.65 -4.30
C GLY A 200 9.51 -10.48 -4.65
N SER A 201 9.98 -11.32 -5.54
CA SER A 201 11.37 -11.36 -5.99
C SER A 201 11.59 -10.60 -7.32
N ALA A 202 10.55 -10.38 -8.13
CA ALA A 202 10.64 -9.85 -9.48
C ALA A 202 11.03 -8.37 -9.52
N ASN A 203 12.21 -8.08 -10.06
CA ASN A 203 12.60 -6.70 -10.38
C ASN A 203 11.74 -6.12 -11.51
N LEU A 204 11.66 -4.80 -11.59
CA LEU A 204 10.95 -4.07 -12.66
C LEU A 204 11.72 -4.17 -13.99
N THR A 205 11.78 -5.38 -14.53
CA THR A 205 12.49 -5.71 -15.78
C THR A 205 11.67 -6.69 -16.59
N GLY A 206 11.80 -6.67 -17.92
CA GLY A 206 11.09 -7.61 -18.78
C GLY A 206 11.40 -9.10 -18.49
N ALA A 207 12.60 -9.40 -17.97
CA ALA A 207 12.97 -10.76 -17.57
C ALA A 207 12.34 -11.16 -16.21
N GLY A 208 12.30 -10.23 -15.25
CA GLY A 208 11.73 -10.46 -13.92
C GLY A 208 10.21 -10.55 -13.95
N LEU A 209 9.56 -9.76 -14.77
CA LEU A 209 8.11 -9.66 -14.82
C LEU A 209 7.45 -10.56 -15.89
N GLY A 210 8.15 -11.56 -16.38
CA GLY A 210 7.54 -12.59 -17.22
C GLY A 210 7.28 -12.21 -18.69
N MET A 211 7.72 -11.03 -19.16
CA MET A 211 7.55 -10.62 -20.56
C MET A 211 8.38 -11.46 -21.54
N LYS A 212 9.54 -11.96 -21.11
CA LYS A 212 10.41 -12.76 -21.97
C LYS A 212 9.87 -14.17 -22.10
N SER A 213 10.30 -14.84 -23.18
CA SER A 213 9.93 -16.23 -23.41
C SER A 213 10.33 -17.13 -22.23
N SER A 214 9.65 -18.28 -22.09
CA SER A 214 9.92 -19.25 -21.04
C SER A 214 11.39 -19.71 -20.96
N ARG A 215 12.13 -19.56 -22.06
CA ARG A 215 13.56 -19.96 -22.14
C ARG A 215 14.53 -18.89 -21.61
N THR A 216 14.07 -17.66 -21.44
CA THR A 216 14.96 -16.50 -21.15
C THR A 216 14.49 -15.62 -20.00
N ARG A 217 13.29 -15.86 -19.45
CA ARG A 217 12.80 -15.17 -18.25
C ARG A 217 13.41 -15.77 -16.99
N ASN A 218 13.40 -14.99 -15.92
CA ASN A 218 13.76 -15.48 -14.60
C ASN A 218 12.64 -16.37 -14.04
N PHE A 219 13.00 -17.24 -13.10
CA PHE A 219 12.04 -17.85 -12.19
C PHE A 219 11.83 -16.90 -11.01
N GLU A 220 10.64 -16.39 -10.88
CA GLU A 220 10.30 -15.39 -9.87
C GLU A 220 9.06 -15.85 -9.09
N ALA A 221 8.99 -15.43 -7.83
CA ALA A 221 7.86 -15.73 -6.95
C ALA A 221 7.45 -14.50 -6.15
N GLY A 222 6.17 -14.42 -5.81
CA GLY A 222 5.62 -13.36 -4.99
C GLY A 222 4.21 -13.64 -4.55
N ILE A 223 3.65 -12.70 -3.84
CA ILE A 223 2.24 -12.68 -3.47
C ILE A 223 1.61 -11.38 -3.94
N LEU A 224 0.37 -11.44 -4.35
CA LEU A 224 -0.51 -10.31 -4.55
C LEU A 224 -1.60 -10.40 -3.49
N THR A 225 -1.76 -9.36 -2.67
CA THR A 225 -2.66 -9.43 -1.50
C THR A 225 -3.35 -8.11 -1.25
N ASP A 226 -4.61 -8.18 -0.86
CA ASP A 226 -5.38 -7.08 -0.28
C ASP A 226 -5.57 -7.24 1.25
N ASP A 227 -4.83 -8.16 1.88
CA ASP A 227 -4.79 -8.27 3.34
C ASP A 227 -4.25 -6.96 3.94
N PRO A 228 -5.05 -6.23 4.74
CA PRO A 228 -4.66 -4.91 5.25
C PRO A 228 -3.37 -4.95 6.06
N ALA A 229 -3.11 -6.00 6.83
CA ALA A 229 -1.91 -6.10 7.64
C ALA A 229 -0.66 -6.26 6.75
N LEU A 230 -0.74 -7.03 5.67
CA LEU A 230 0.34 -7.19 4.71
C LEU A 230 0.54 -5.94 3.85
N VAL A 231 -0.55 -5.31 3.41
CA VAL A 231 -0.50 -4.04 2.66
C VAL A 231 0.13 -2.95 3.52
N GLU A 232 -0.30 -2.80 4.78
CA GLU A 232 0.28 -1.84 5.73
C GLU A 232 1.77 -2.12 5.99
N ALA A 233 2.16 -3.37 6.19
CA ALA A 233 3.55 -3.74 6.39
C ALA A 233 4.42 -3.38 5.17
N ALA A 234 3.90 -3.60 3.96
CA ALA A 234 4.58 -3.22 2.72
C ALA A 234 4.71 -1.69 2.57
N MET A 235 3.65 -0.94 2.91
CA MET A 235 3.66 0.53 2.94
C MET A 235 4.68 1.07 3.94
N ASN A 236 4.68 0.55 5.16
CA ASN A 236 5.61 0.96 6.20
C ASN A 236 7.08 0.70 5.81
N GLN A 237 7.35 -0.42 5.15
CA GLN A 237 8.69 -0.71 4.62
C GLN A 237 9.08 0.26 3.51
N PHE A 238 8.16 0.59 2.60
CA PHE A 238 8.37 1.56 1.54
C PHE A 238 8.63 2.96 2.13
N ASP A 239 7.77 3.43 3.03
CA ASP A 239 7.86 4.75 3.66
C ASP A 239 9.12 4.90 4.51
N ALA A 240 9.60 3.86 5.16
CA ALA A 240 10.85 3.90 5.92
C ALA A 240 12.07 4.27 5.04
N VAL A 241 12.04 3.88 3.76
CA VAL A 241 13.06 4.28 2.78
C VAL A 241 12.74 5.63 2.18
N TRP A 242 11.48 5.86 1.82
CA TRP A 242 10.98 7.09 1.21
C TRP A 242 11.26 8.33 2.07
N ALA A 243 10.93 8.25 3.34
CA ALA A 243 11.15 9.32 4.32
C ALA A 243 12.60 9.39 4.85
N GLY A 244 13.47 8.47 4.43
CA GLY A 244 14.88 8.48 4.84
C GLY A 244 15.14 8.14 6.30
N PHE A 245 14.26 7.42 6.99
CA PHE A 245 14.38 7.11 8.42
C PHE A 245 15.71 6.45 8.80
N LYS A 246 16.36 5.76 7.88
CA LYS A 246 17.67 5.12 8.09
C LYS A 246 18.85 5.90 7.48
N CYS A 247 18.62 7.06 6.88
CA CYS A 247 19.69 7.82 6.19
C CYS A 247 20.72 8.37 7.17
N LYS A 248 20.30 8.89 8.32
CA LYS A 248 21.19 9.47 9.32
C LYS A 248 22.30 8.50 9.76
N THR A 249 21.99 7.23 9.97
CA THR A 249 22.91 6.18 10.42
C THR A 249 23.35 5.23 9.31
N CYS A 250 23.13 5.59 8.04
CA CYS A 250 23.41 4.71 6.92
C CYS A 250 24.93 4.55 6.68
N GLY A 251 25.41 3.30 6.70
CA GLY A 251 26.80 2.96 6.41
C GLY A 251 27.16 2.96 4.92
N ARG A 252 26.23 3.30 4.01
CA ARG A 252 26.44 3.33 2.55
C ARG A 252 26.28 4.72 1.95
N LYS A 253 26.42 5.77 2.75
CA LYS A 253 26.26 7.17 2.30
C LYS A 253 27.17 7.51 1.11
N GLN A 254 28.38 6.99 1.07
CA GLN A 254 29.34 7.21 -0.01
C GLN A 254 28.87 6.72 -1.39
N PHE A 255 27.90 5.82 -1.44
CA PHE A 255 27.30 5.31 -2.68
C PHE A 255 25.92 5.90 -2.96
N CYS A 256 25.45 6.79 -2.09
CA CYS A 256 24.11 7.37 -2.19
C CYS A 256 24.19 8.72 -2.90
N VAL A 257 23.57 8.82 -4.06
CA VAL A 257 23.55 10.06 -4.86
C VAL A 257 22.38 11.00 -4.46
N ASP A 258 21.41 10.48 -3.73
CA ASP A 258 20.21 11.22 -3.31
C ASP A 258 19.87 10.89 -1.83
N PRO A 259 20.68 11.35 -0.87
CA PRO A 259 20.39 11.10 0.55
C PRO A 259 19.21 11.96 1.02
N VAL A 260 18.16 11.29 1.52
CA VAL A 260 17.01 11.95 2.17
C VAL A 260 17.43 12.30 3.60
N ILE A 261 18.30 13.31 3.78
CA ILE A 261 18.86 13.61 5.10
C ILE A 261 18.07 14.69 5.83
N GLU A 262 17.40 15.57 5.11
CA GLU A 262 16.64 16.70 5.67
C GLU A 262 15.57 17.14 4.64
N ARG A 263 14.42 16.49 4.66
CA ARG A 263 13.23 17.03 4.00
C ARG A 263 12.19 17.42 5.03
#